data_ff9d4d7cd002ec9acedc8226440c696c
#
_entry.id   ff9d4d7cd002ec9acedc8226440c696c
#
_cell.length_a   1.000
_cell.length_b   1.000
_cell.length_c   1.000
_cell.angle_alpha   90.00
_cell.angle_beta   90.00
_cell.angle_gamma   90.00
#
_symmetry.space_group_name_H-M   'P 1'
#
loop_
_entity.id
_entity.type
_entity.pdbx_description
1 polymer ?
#
loop_
_entity_poly.entity_id
_entity_poly.type
_entity_poly.pdbx_seq_one_letter_code
_entity_poly.pdbx_strand_id
1 'polypeptide(L)'
;MDDLLGLSFIALAALFAIWNSICLFQYLTYRRLASSAELTWLPAKPWFYNMCLGIGFFMVSLTAISIFLLDRPFLTVVAQALMALYYTVLFPRSFQIRRGLYSGGIWAESGFVPYSRVRALNWIEKPEVVLVVRSEGGLVGAGYARLIVPGELYGQARRIRAGHIEDHSLTVKKSILGLSESESPAQEQV
;
A
#
# COMPACT_ATOMS: atom_id res chain seq x y z
N MET A 1 38.18 -5.02 -12.63
CA MET A 1 36.86 -4.84 -13.28
C MET A 1 35.84 -5.84 -12.72
N ASP A 2 36.31 -7.03 -12.38
CA ASP A 2 35.47 -8.12 -11.85
C ASP A 2 34.88 -7.81 -10.45
N ASP A 3 35.64 -7.12 -9.60
CA ASP A 3 35.15 -6.70 -8.25
C ASP A 3 33.99 -5.71 -8.33
N LEU A 4 34.01 -4.80 -9.29
CA LEU A 4 32.96 -3.81 -9.50
C LEU A 4 31.66 -4.47 -9.99
N LEU A 5 31.77 -5.45 -10.88
CA LEU A 5 30.63 -6.26 -11.34
C LEU A 5 30.05 -7.10 -10.19
N GLY A 6 30.92 -7.72 -9.39
CA GLY A 6 30.48 -8.48 -8.21
C GLY A 6 29.71 -7.61 -7.23
N LEU A 7 30.23 -6.42 -6.91
CA LEU A 7 29.56 -5.48 -6.01
C LEU A 7 28.21 -5.00 -6.54
N SER A 8 28.09 -4.77 -7.84
CA SER A 8 26.83 -4.36 -8.47
C SER A 8 25.76 -5.46 -8.38
N PHE A 9 26.13 -6.73 -8.55
CA PHE A 9 25.19 -7.84 -8.39
C PHE A 9 24.74 -8.02 -6.92
N ILE A 10 25.63 -7.82 -5.97
CA ILE A 10 25.27 -7.85 -4.54
C ILE A 10 24.28 -6.73 -4.22
N ALA A 11 24.54 -5.51 -4.66
CA ALA A 11 23.66 -4.36 -4.45
C ALA A 11 22.28 -4.59 -5.07
N LEU A 12 22.24 -5.13 -6.29
CA LEU A 12 21.01 -5.45 -7.00
C LEU A 12 20.21 -6.56 -6.28
N ALA A 13 20.89 -7.62 -5.85
CA ALA A 13 20.26 -8.70 -5.09
C ALA A 13 19.66 -8.19 -3.78
N ALA A 14 20.39 -7.36 -3.03
CA ALA A 14 19.93 -6.75 -1.79
C ALA A 14 18.71 -5.84 -2.03
N LEU A 15 18.73 -5.02 -3.06
CA LEU A 15 17.63 -4.14 -3.44
C LEU A 15 16.35 -4.95 -3.72
N PHE A 16 16.46 -5.98 -4.58
CA PHE A 16 15.32 -6.82 -4.91
C PHE A 16 14.86 -7.69 -3.73
N ALA A 17 15.74 -8.13 -2.86
CA ALA A 17 15.37 -8.86 -1.64
C ALA A 17 14.52 -7.98 -0.71
N ILE A 18 14.94 -6.73 -0.46
CA ILE A 18 14.19 -5.76 0.34
C ILE A 18 12.84 -5.47 -0.32
N TRP A 19 12.83 -5.19 -1.62
CA TRP A 19 11.60 -4.85 -2.35
C TRP A 19 10.60 -6.01 -2.38
N ASN A 20 11.07 -7.22 -2.64
CA ASN A 20 10.25 -8.43 -2.58
C ASN A 20 9.65 -8.64 -1.18
N SER A 21 10.44 -8.39 -0.12
CA SER A 21 9.96 -8.49 1.26
C SER A 21 8.86 -7.48 1.55
N ILE A 22 9.01 -6.24 1.10
CA ILE A 22 7.99 -5.19 1.25
C ILE A 22 6.69 -5.59 0.52
N CYS A 23 6.79 -6.03 -0.75
CA CYS A 23 5.64 -6.45 -1.53
C CYS A 23 4.93 -7.67 -0.91
N LEU A 24 5.70 -8.64 -0.43
CA LEU A 24 5.15 -9.82 0.24
C LEU A 24 4.43 -9.43 1.54
N PHE A 25 5.04 -8.57 2.35
CA PHE A 25 4.45 -8.08 3.59
C PHE A 25 3.14 -7.33 3.33
N GLN A 26 3.10 -6.45 2.33
CA GLN A 26 1.87 -5.76 1.92
C GLN A 26 0.78 -6.74 1.50
N TYR A 27 1.14 -7.74 0.69
CA TYR A 27 0.18 -8.76 0.24
C TYR A 27 -0.37 -9.61 1.39
N LEU A 28 0.49 -10.01 2.34
CA LEU A 28 0.06 -10.76 3.53
C LEU A 28 -0.84 -9.93 4.44
N THR A 29 -0.50 -8.64 4.63
CA THR A 29 -1.33 -7.69 5.38
C THR A 29 -2.70 -7.53 4.72
N TYR A 30 -2.72 -7.37 3.39
CA TYR A 30 -3.97 -7.32 2.63
C TYR A 30 -4.82 -8.57 2.85
N ARG A 31 -4.24 -9.76 2.75
CA ARG A 31 -4.99 -11.01 2.96
C ARG A 31 -5.64 -11.10 4.34
N ARG A 32 -4.97 -10.59 5.37
CA ARG A 32 -5.53 -10.54 6.74
C ARG A 32 -6.69 -9.55 6.85
N LEU A 33 -6.62 -8.44 6.14
CA LEU A 33 -7.62 -7.38 6.20
C LEU A 33 -8.75 -7.53 5.18
N ALA A 34 -8.64 -8.46 4.24
CA ALA A 34 -9.60 -8.61 3.15
C ALA A 34 -11.05 -8.88 3.63
N SER A 35 -11.21 -9.56 4.77
CA SER A 35 -12.52 -9.84 5.38
C SER A 35 -13.18 -8.59 5.99
N SER A 36 -12.44 -7.54 6.28
CA SER A 36 -12.92 -6.29 6.87
C SER A 36 -13.18 -5.19 5.83
N ALA A 37 -13.22 -5.55 4.55
CA ALA A 37 -13.44 -4.63 3.45
C ALA A 37 -14.90 -4.14 3.42
N GLU A 38 -15.09 -2.82 3.45
CA GLU A 38 -16.42 -2.18 3.36
C GLU A 38 -16.71 -1.69 1.95
N LEU A 39 -15.73 -1.02 1.34
CA LEU A 39 -15.84 -0.53 -0.03
C LEU A 39 -14.48 -0.64 -0.72
N THR A 40 -14.38 -1.52 -1.72
CA THR A 40 -13.11 -1.77 -2.39
C THR A 40 -13.24 -1.90 -3.89
N TRP A 41 -12.17 -1.52 -4.60
CA TRP A 41 -12.06 -1.67 -6.04
C TRP A 41 -10.64 -2.09 -6.44
N LEU A 42 -10.51 -2.66 -7.64
CA LEU A 42 -9.22 -3.03 -8.18
C LEU A 42 -8.54 -1.78 -8.78
N PRO A 43 -7.23 -1.60 -8.55
CA PRO A 43 -6.49 -0.56 -9.24
C PRO A 43 -6.43 -0.82 -10.75
N ALA A 44 -6.40 0.22 -11.56
CA ALA A 44 -6.18 0.10 -12.99
C ALA A 44 -4.79 -0.50 -13.26
N LYS A 45 -4.71 -1.43 -14.19
CA LYS A 45 -3.42 -1.97 -14.64
C LYS A 45 -2.72 -0.93 -15.49
N PRO A 46 -1.42 -0.63 -15.23
CA PRO A 46 -0.68 0.31 -16.05
C PRO A 46 -0.46 -0.27 -17.46
N TRP A 47 -0.28 0.60 -18.44
CA TRP A 47 -0.04 0.21 -19.84
C TRP A 47 1.17 -0.70 -20.01
N PHE A 48 2.20 -0.56 -19.17
CA PHE A 48 3.42 -1.36 -19.19
C PHE A 48 3.30 -2.71 -18.45
N TYR A 49 2.12 -3.09 -17.95
CA TYR A 49 1.92 -4.32 -17.17
C TYR A 49 2.39 -5.57 -17.93
N ASN A 50 2.00 -5.73 -19.20
CA ASN A 50 2.38 -6.88 -20.01
C ASN A 50 3.89 -6.88 -20.32
N MET A 51 4.50 -5.71 -20.48
CA MET A 51 5.94 -5.59 -20.65
C MET A 51 6.69 -6.10 -19.42
N CYS A 52 6.25 -5.73 -18.22
CA CYS A 52 6.84 -6.23 -16.98
C CYS A 52 6.72 -7.76 -16.84
N LEU A 53 5.60 -8.33 -17.24
CA LEU A 53 5.46 -9.80 -17.30
C LEU A 53 6.44 -10.43 -18.28
N GLY A 54 6.61 -9.85 -19.48
CA GLY A 54 7.60 -10.29 -20.46
C GLY A 54 9.01 -10.27 -19.92
N ILE A 55 9.40 -9.20 -19.22
CA ILE A 55 10.68 -9.11 -18.52
C ILE A 55 10.81 -10.24 -17.48
N GLY A 56 9.75 -10.50 -16.73
CA GLY A 56 9.72 -11.59 -15.74
C GLY A 56 10.01 -12.95 -16.36
N PHE A 57 9.33 -13.31 -17.43
CA PHE A 57 9.56 -14.57 -18.15
C PHE A 57 10.98 -14.64 -18.74
N PHE A 58 11.48 -13.55 -19.28
CA PHE A 58 12.85 -13.47 -19.76
C PHE A 58 13.87 -13.71 -18.61
N MET A 59 13.65 -13.11 -17.44
CA MET A 59 14.50 -13.32 -16.27
C MET A 59 14.44 -14.77 -15.75
N VAL A 60 13.27 -15.42 -15.78
CA VAL A 60 13.16 -16.85 -15.45
C VAL A 60 14.02 -17.69 -16.41
N SER A 61 13.91 -17.43 -17.72
CA SER A 61 14.70 -18.13 -18.73
C SER A 61 16.20 -17.91 -18.54
N LEU A 62 16.62 -16.67 -18.31
CA LEU A 62 18.02 -16.35 -18.01
C LEU A 62 18.53 -17.04 -16.74
N THR A 63 17.72 -17.09 -15.70
CA THR A 63 18.07 -17.79 -14.46
C THR A 63 18.27 -19.28 -14.70
N ALA A 64 17.37 -19.91 -15.46
CA ALA A 64 17.49 -21.31 -15.84
C ALA A 64 18.76 -21.57 -16.67
N ILE A 65 19.03 -20.74 -17.68
CA ILE A 65 20.25 -20.84 -18.49
C ILE A 65 21.50 -20.67 -17.62
N SER A 66 21.49 -19.73 -16.69
CA SER A 66 22.62 -19.47 -15.79
C SER A 66 22.90 -20.65 -14.86
N ILE A 67 21.87 -21.38 -14.45
CA ILE A 67 22.01 -22.57 -13.57
C ILE A 67 22.48 -23.79 -14.36
N PHE A 68 21.86 -24.05 -15.51
CA PHE A 68 22.04 -25.34 -16.19
C PHE A 68 23.12 -25.33 -17.27
N LEU A 69 23.48 -24.16 -17.81
CA LEU A 69 24.38 -24.08 -18.98
C LEU A 69 25.64 -23.26 -18.75
N LEU A 70 25.63 -22.28 -17.82
CA LEU A 70 26.70 -21.28 -17.75
C LEU A 70 27.56 -21.35 -16.49
N ASP A 71 27.24 -22.21 -15.51
CA ASP A 71 27.94 -22.31 -14.21
C ASP A 71 28.28 -20.93 -13.58
N ARG A 72 27.30 -20.02 -13.63
CA ARG A 72 27.48 -18.64 -13.15
C ARG A 72 27.66 -18.59 -11.63
N PRO A 73 28.39 -17.59 -11.12
CA PRO A 73 28.52 -17.39 -9.69
C PRO A 73 27.17 -17.32 -8.99
N PHE A 74 27.05 -17.94 -7.83
CA PHE A 74 25.83 -18.05 -7.04
C PHE A 74 25.10 -16.71 -6.84
N LEU A 75 25.83 -15.63 -6.56
CA LEU A 75 25.26 -14.29 -6.36
C LEU A 75 24.55 -13.75 -7.61
N THR A 76 25.10 -14.02 -8.81
CA THR A 76 24.46 -13.61 -10.07
C THR A 76 23.14 -14.34 -10.25
N VAL A 77 23.10 -15.64 -9.97
CA VAL A 77 21.90 -16.47 -10.07
C VAL A 77 20.85 -16.00 -9.06
N VAL A 78 21.26 -15.70 -7.83
CA VAL A 78 20.34 -15.18 -6.80
C VAL A 78 19.75 -13.83 -7.21
N ALA A 79 20.55 -12.90 -7.72
CA ALA A 79 20.03 -11.61 -8.19
C ALA A 79 18.99 -11.79 -9.31
N GLN A 80 19.28 -12.62 -10.30
CA GLN A 80 18.36 -12.93 -11.39
C GLN A 80 17.07 -13.60 -10.90
N ALA A 81 17.18 -14.56 -9.97
CA ALA A 81 16.02 -15.24 -9.38
C ALA A 81 15.12 -14.29 -8.58
N LEU A 82 15.69 -13.35 -7.84
CA LEU A 82 14.92 -12.33 -7.10
C LEU A 82 14.20 -11.37 -8.05
N MET A 83 14.83 -10.99 -9.17
CA MET A 83 14.17 -10.20 -10.23
C MET A 83 13.05 -10.99 -10.89
N ALA A 84 13.30 -12.24 -11.24
CA ALA A 84 12.30 -13.14 -11.80
C ALA A 84 11.10 -13.29 -10.88
N LEU A 85 11.32 -13.53 -9.59
CA LEU A 85 10.28 -13.62 -8.56
C LEU A 85 9.45 -12.34 -8.48
N TYR A 86 10.10 -11.19 -8.50
CA TYR A 86 9.39 -9.90 -8.46
C TYR A 86 8.46 -9.76 -9.67
N TYR A 87 8.98 -9.83 -10.88
CA TYR A 87 8.21 -9.54 -12.08
C TYR A 87 7.16 -10.60 -12.43
N THR A 88 7.40 -11.88 -12.11
CA THR A 88 6.43 -12.96 -12.43
C THR A 88 5.39 -13.20 -11.35
N VAL A 89 5.73 -12.95 -10.09
CA VAL A 89 4.86 -13.33 -8.95
C VAL A 89 4.37 -12.12 -8.17
N LEU A 90 5.28 -11.28 -7.66
CA LEU A 90 4.91 -10.22 -6.71
C LEU A 90 4.29 -9.00 -7.41
N PHE A 91 4.85 -8.60 -8.55
CA PHE A 91 4.30 -7.50 -9.34
C PHE A 91 2.86 -7.75 -9.79
N PRO A 92 2.49 -8.89 -10.40
CA PRO A 92 1.09 -9.18 -10.72
C PRO A 92 0.18 -9.24 -9.49
N ARG A 93 0.67 -9.77 -8.37
CA ARG A 93 -0.11 -9.83 -7.12
C ARG A 93 -0.36 -8.46 -6.50
N SER A 94 0.53 -7.49 -6.67
CA SER A 94 0.31 -6.14 -6.18
C SER A 94 -0.94 -5.48 -6.79
N PHE A 95 -1.32 -5.83 -8.02
CA PHE A 95 -2.56 -5.37 -8.67
C PHE A 95 -3.80 -6.14 -8.26
N GLN A 96 -3.66 -7.23 -7.52
CA GLN A 96 -4.80 -7.95 -6.92
C GLN A 96 -5.18 -7.36 -5.56
N ILE A 97 -4.32 -6.53 -4.97
CA ILE A 97 -4.61 -5.81 -3.75
C ILE A 97 -5.68 -4.76 -4.04
N ARG A 98 -6.87 -4.97 -3.48
CA ARG A 98 -7.96 -4.01 -3.63
C ARG A 98 -7.71 -2.78 -2.79
N ARG A 99 -7.84 -1.62 -3.42
CA ARG A 99 -7.79 -0.33 -2.74
C ARG A 99 -9.17 0.03 -2.23
N GLY A 100 -9.25 0.85 -1.16
CA GLY A 100 -10.53 1.28 -0.63
C GLY A 100 -10.57 1.47 0.87
N LEU A 101 -11.79 1.42 1.40
CA LEU A 101 -12.11 1.61 2.80
C LEU A 101 -12.34 0.25 3.47
N TYR A 102 -11.71 0.08 4.61
CA TYR A 102 -11.78 -1.10 5.47
C TYR A 102 -12.25 -0.65 6.85
N SER A 103 -12.82 -1.53 7.66
CA SER A 103 -13.31 -1.19 9.00
C SER A 103 -12.22 -0.58 9.93
N GLY A 104 -10.96 -0.98 9.73
CA GLY A 104 -9.83 -0.50 10.53
C GLY A 104 -8.99 0.62 9.90
N GLY A 105 -9.26 1.03 8.64
CA GLY A 105 -8.43 2.01 7.94
C GLY A 105 -8.66 2.09 6.44
N ILE A 106 -7.73 2.74 5.77
CA ILE A 106 -7.78 3.03 4.33
C ILE A 106 -6.62 2.33 3.64
N TRP A 107 -6.90 1.56 2.58
CA TRP A 107 -5.86 1.02 1.70
C TRP A 107 -5.64 1.96 0.52
N ALA A 108 -4.61 2.77 0.63
CA ALA A 108 -4.21 3.75 -0.38
C ALA A 108 -3.10 3.20 -1.30
N GLU A 109 -2.56 4.04 -2.18
CA GLU A 109 -1.45 3.65 -3.09
C GLU A 109 -0.17 3.27 -2.35
N SER A 110 0.12 3.94 -1.25
CA SER A 110 1.28 3.71 -0.40
C SER A 110 1.14 2.52 0.56
N GLY A 111 -0.04 1.90 0.63
CA GLY A 111 -0.35 0.79 1.52
C GLY A 111 -1.50 1.09 2.49
N PHE A 112 -1.59 0.30 3.56
CA PHE A 112 -2.64 0.41 4.56
C PHE A 112 -2.34 1.52 5.57
N VAL A 113 -3.30 2.44 5.75
CA VAL A 113 -3.26 3.52 6.74
C VAL A 113 -4.40 3.29 7.74
N PRO A 114 -4.13 2.90 8.99
CA PRO A 114 -5.17 2.74 10.01
C PRO A 114 -5.79 4.10 10.36
N TYR A 115 -7.08 4.13 10.67
CA TYR A 115 -7.80 5.37 11.01
C TYR A 115 -7.16 6.10 12.19
N SER A 116 -6.57 5.38 13.16
CA SER A 116 -5.84 5.97 14.29
C SER A 116 -4.65 6.85 13.91
N ARG A 117 -4.08 6.64 12.71
CA ARG A 117 -2.95 7.45 12.19
C ARG A 117 -3.39 8.53 11.20
N VAL A 118 -4.67 8.60 10.86
CA VAL A 118 -5.20 9.60 9.94
C VAL A 118 -5.37 10.93 10.67
N ARG A 119 -4.64 11.96 10.24
CA ARG A 119 -4.73 13.32 10.80
C ARG A 119 -5.64 14.24 10.00
N ALA A 120 -5.63 14.09 8.69
CA ALA A 120 -6.47 14.90 7.83
C ALA A 120 -6.85 14.12 6.57
N LEU A 121 -8.05 14.37 6.08
CA LEU A 121 -8.57 13.84 4.83
C LEU A 121 -9.05 14.99 3.98
N ASN A 122 -8.57 15.04 2.75
CA ASN A 122 -8.99 16.05 1.80
C ASN A 122 -9.43 15.40 0.48
N TRP A 123 -10.53 15.88 -0.07
CA TRP A 123 -11.02 15.45 -1.38
C TRP A 123 -10.56 16.41 -2.46
N ILE A 124 -9.99 15.87 -3.52
CA ILE A 124 -9.69 16.59 -4.75
C ILE A 124 -10.62 16.02 -5.82
N GLU A 125 -11.54 16.84 -6.34
CA GLU A 125 -12.62 16.37 -7.21
C GLU A 125 -12.30 16.52 -8.71
N LYS A 126 -11.22 17.21 -9.07
CA LYS A 126 -10.85 17.46 -10.49
C LYS A 126 -9.35 17.32 -10.67
N PRO A 127 -8.90 16.70 -11.77
CA PRO A 127 -9.64 16.02 -12.84
C PRO A 127 -10.19 14.65 -12.44
N GLU A 128 -9.66 14.03 -11.39
CA GLU A 128 -10.08 12.73 -10.84
C GLU A 128 -10.46 12.91 -9.37
N VAL A 129 -11.35 12.06 -8.88
CA VAL A 129 -11.70 12.05 -7.46
C VAL A 129 -10.60 11.36 -6.69
N VAL A 130 -9.81 12.13 -5.96
CA VAL A 130 -8.69 11.64 -5.16
C VAL A 130 -8.92 11.96 -3.69
N LEU A 131 -8.91 10.95 -2.85
CA LEU A 131 -8.85 11.12 -1.41
C LEU A 131 -7.38 11.20 -0.97
N VAL A 132 -6.97 12.36 -0.49
CA VAL A 132 -5.64 12.57 0.09
C VAL A 132 -5.71 12.35 1.59
N VAL A 133 -4.96 11.35 2.06
CA VAL A 133 -4.87 10.97 3.47
C VAL A 133 -3.54 11.46 4.01
N ARG A 134 -3.57 12.33 4.99
CA ARG A 134 -2.39 12.72 5.76
C ARG A 134 -2.27 11.82 6.98
N SER A 135 -1.17 11.07 7.07
CA SER A 135 -0.91 10.17 8.19
C SER A 135 0.28 10.64 9.02
N GLU A 136 0.25 10.38 10.33
CA GLU A 136 1.41 10.50 11.21
C GLU A 136 2.13 9.16 11.33
N GLY A 137 3.48 9.21 11.41
CA GLY A 137 4.28 8.07 11.84
C GLY A 137 4.57 7.02 10.77
N GLY A 138 4.89 7.42 9.53
CA GLY A 138 5.64 6.56 8.60
C GLY A 138 7.13 6.57 8.95
N LEU A 139 7.89 5.59 8.43
CA LEU A 139 9.37 5.50 8.57
C LEU A 139 10.11 6.79 8.12
N VAL A 140 9.46 7.69 7.42
CA VAL A 140 10.00 8.93 6.84
C VAL A 140 9.16 10.17 7.23
N GLY A 141 8.44 10.15 8.37
CA GLY A 141 7.66 11.30 8.84
C GLY A 141 6.21 11.32 8.35
N ALA A 142 5.56 12.50 8.38
CA ALA A 142 4.18 12.68 7.95
C ALA A 142 4.04 12.34 6.45
N GLY A 143 3.38 11.24 6.14
CA GLY A 143 3.17 10.77 4.78
C GLY A 143 1.82 11.22 4.21
N TYR A 144 1.82 11.53 2.91
CA TYR A 144 0.59 11.70 2.16
C TYR A 144 0.31 10.43 1.37
N ALA A 145 -0.83 9.81 1.62
CA ALA A 145 -1.31 8.69 0.84
C ALA A 145 -2.43 9.18 -0.08
N ARG A 146 -2.41 8.74 -1.34
CA ARG A 146 -3.43 9.05 -2.33
C ARG A 146 -4.28 7.82 -2.58
N LEU A 147 -5.59 8.00 -2.65
CA LEU A 147 -6.56 6.98 -3.02
C LEU A 147 -7.42 7.53 -4.14
N ILE A 148 -7.22 7.04 -5.35
CA ILE A 148 -8.06 7.37 -6.50
C ILE A 148 -9.38 6.61 -6.33
N VAL A 149 -10.49 7.33 -6.27
CA VAL A 149 -11.83 6.77 -6.08
C VAL A 149 -12.59 6.84 -7.40
N PRO A 150 -13.10 5.71 -7.92
CA PRO A 150 -13.99 5.72 -9.08
C PRO A 150 -15.21 6.63 -8.82
N GLY A 151 -15.57 7.47 -9.79
CA GLY A 151 -16.65 8.46 -9.65
C GLY A 151 -17.98 7.85 -9.20
N GLU A 152 -18.27 6.63 -9.66
CA GLU A 152 -19.48 5.87 -9.30
C GLU A 152 -19.54 5.52 -7.80
N LEU A 153 -18.37 5.34 -7.17
CA LEU A 153 -18.26 4.95 -5.76
C LEU A 153 -18.08 6.16 -4.82
N TYR A 154 -17.95 7.36 -5.36
CA TYR A 154 -17.69 8.58 -4.57
C TYR A 154 -18.73 8.81 -3.47
N GLY A 155 -20.02 8.72 -3.82
CA GLY A 155 -21.11 8.91 -2.86
C GLY A 155 -21.11 7.90 -1.73
N GLN A 156 -20.77 6.63 -2.02
CA GLN A 156 -20.67 5.58 -1.01
C GLN A 156 -19.44 5.78 -0.13
N ALA A 157 -18.28 6.08 -0.73
CA ALA A 157 -17.04 6.35 -0.01
C ALA A 157 -17.19 7.53 0.96
N ARG A 158 -17.92 8.58 0.57
CA ARG A 158 -18.19 9.73 1.40
C ARG A 158 -19.06 9.40 2.61
N ARG A 159 -20.07 8.55 2.44
CA ARG A 159 -20.97 8.10 3.55
C ARG A 159 -20.23 7.24 4.56
N ILE A 160 -19.50 6.23 4.09
CA ILE A 160 -18.72 5.33 4.96
C ILE A 160 -17.68 6.12 5.75
N ARG A 161 -16.98 7.06 5.09
CA ARG A 161 -16.04 7.95 5.75
C ARG A 161 -16.69 8.75 6.88
N ALA A 162 -17.86 9.34 6.64
CA ALA A 162 -18.55 10.16 7.64
C ALA A 162 -18.80 9.36 8.92
N GLY A 163 -19.24 8.11 8.83
CA GLY A 163 -19.46 7.24 9.98
C GLY A 163 -18.19 6.96 10.80
N HIS A 164 -17.03 6.77 10.15
CA HIS A 164 -15.79 6.42 10.87
C HIS A 164 -15.00 7.62 11.40
N ILE A 165 -15.14 8.81 10.82
CA ILE A 165 -14.29 9.96 11.14
C ILE A 165 -14.99 11.00 12.00
N GLU A 166 -16.31 11.08 11.96
CA GLU A 166 -17.05 11.90 12.92
C GLU A 166 -16.81 11.40 14.34
N ASP A 167 -16.80 10.09 14.58
CA ASP A 167 -16.45 9.53 15.89
C ASP A 167 -15.00 9.85 16.31
N HIS A 168 -14.03 9.78 15.37
CA HIS A 168 -12.64 10.06 15.69
C HIS A 168 -12.32 11.56 15.78
N SER A 169 -12.94 12.40 14.97
CA SER A 169 -12.73 13.86 15.04
C SER A 169 -13.33 14.46 16.30
N LEU A 170 -14.44 13.95 16.78
CA LEU A 170 -15.05 14.33 18.06
C LEU A 170 -14.15 13.91 19.24
N THR A 171 -13.58 12.72 19.20
CA THR A 171 -12.67 12.23 20.26
C THR A 171 -11.39 13.04 20.31
N VAL A 172 -10.78 13.35 19.16
CA VAL A 172 -9.57 14.19 19.09
C VAL A 172 -9.87 15.63 19.49
N LYS A 173 -11.02 16.18 19.09
CA LYS A 173 -11.42 17.54 19.45
C LYS A 173 -11.72 17.66 20.95
N LYS A 174 -12.37 16.66 21.57
CA LYS A 174 -12.54 16.57 23.03
C LYS A 174 -11.21 16.48 23.76
N SER A 175 -10.25 15.68 23.27
CA SER A 175 -8.92 15.52 23.87
C SER A 175 -8.05 16.79 23.75
N ILE A 176 -8.11 17.51 22.64
CA ILE A 176 -7.35 18.76 22.44
C ILE A 176 -7.93 19.93 23.22
N LEU A 177 -9.26 19.96 23.41
CA LEU A 177 -9.94 21.02 24.13
C LEU A 177 -9.99 20.80 25.67
N GLY A 178 -9.44 19.67 26.16
CA GLY A 178 -9.43 19.37 27.60
C GLY A 178 -10.82 19.19 28.21
N LEU A 179 -11.85 19.03 27.39
CA LEU A 179 -13.21 18.76 27.82
C LEU A 179 -13.32 17.32 28.28
N SER A 180 -12.87 17.04 29.50
CA SER A 180 -13.20 15.80 30.19
C SER A 180 -14.73 15.76 30.44
N GLU A 181 -15.26 14.53 30.42
CA GLU A 181 -16.67 14.19 30.62
C GLU A 181 -17.22 14.61 32.03
N SER A 182 -17.27 15.88 32.35
CA SER A 182 -17.90 16.34 33.57
C SER A 182 -18.73 17.60 33.28
N GLU A 183 -19.83 17.40 32.56
CA GLU A 183 -21.00 18.23 32.72
C GLU A 183 -22.16 17.60 31.89
N SER A 184 -22.78 16.60 32.51
CA SER A 184 -24.17 16.27 32.20
C SER A 184 -25.01 17.43 32.72
N PRO A 185 -25.75 18.19 31.91
CA PRO A 185 -26.71 19.14 32.45
C PRO A 185 -27.79 18.34 33.16
N ALA A 186 -27.86 18.57 34.49
CA ALA A 186 -28.96 18.13 35.33
C ALA A 186 -30.28 18.55 34.69
N GLN A 187 -31.16 17.58 34.54
CA GLN A 187 -32.57 17.81 34.22
C GLN A 187 -33.15 18.79 35.23
N GLU A 188 -33.47 19.98 34.78
CA GLU A 188 -34.34 20.89 35.48
C GLU A 188 -35.78 20.43 35.22
N GLN A 189 -36.29 19.68 36.20
CA GLN A 189 -37.73 19.44 36.34
C GLN A 189 -38.35 20.69 37.01
N VAL A 190 -39.27 21.32 36.32
CA VAL A 190 -40.40 22.02 36.87
C VAL A 190 -41.62 21.79 35.97
#